data_17d85798330a59043fe8bda06346a2fb
#
_entry.id   17d85798330a59043fe8bda06346a2fb
#
_cell.length_a   1.000
_cell.length_b   1.000
_cell.length_c   1.000
_cell.angle_alpha   90.00
_cell.angle_beta   90.00
_cell.angle_gamma   90.00
#
_symmetry.space_group_name_H-M   'P 1'
#
loop_
_entity.id
_entity.type
_entity.pdbx_description
1 polymer ?
#
loop_
_entity_poly.entity_id
_entity_poly.type
_entity_poly.pdbx_seq_one_letter_code
_entity_poly.pdbx_strand_id
1 'polypeptide(L)'
;MSVSSDEGAMHRAVYFSNVLGVDMGMFYKRRDYSTIVGGKNPVVAHEFLGDDVRGKDVIIVDDMISSGGSMLEVAKQLKDRNAGRVFVCTTFGLFTAGFDKFDDYFEKGYINKVVTTNLTYLPPELYHKPYFVTADMTKFLALNLDSQTH
;
A
#
# COMPACT_ATOMS: atom_id res chain seq x y z
N MET A 1 8.22 5.99 -8.54
CA MET A 1 6.84 6.46 -8.76
C MET A 1 6.01 6.18 -7.51
N SER A 2 5.22 7.13 -7.06
CA SER A 2 4.26 6.93 -5.96
C SER A 2 2.88 6.64 -6.54
N VAL A 3 2.20 5.63 -6.04
CA VAL A 3 0.89 5.19 -6.55
C VAL A 3 -0.12 5.15 -5.42
N SER A 4 -1.28 5.74 -5.65
CA SER A 4 -2.45 5.62 -4.80
C SER A 4 -3.19 4.31 -5.10
N SER A 5 -3.59 3.59 -4.06
CA SER A 5 -4.39 2.37 -4.18
C SER A 5 -5.86 2.63 -4.52
N ASP A 6 -6.34 3.83 -4.21
CA ASP A 6 -7.70 4.30 -4.51
C ASP A 6 -7.79 5.83 -4.43
N GLU A 7 -8.97 6.37 -4.71
CA GLU A 7 -9.22 7.82 -4.66
C GLU A 7 -8.99 8.42 -3.27
N GLY A 8 -9.31 7.68 -2.20
CA GLY A 8 -9.10 8.12 -0.81
C GLY A 8 -7.62 8.29 -0.44
N ALA A 9 -6.73 7.53 -1.07
CA ALA A 9 -5.29 7.61 -0.84
C ALA A 9 -4.58 8.67 -1.72
N MET A 10 -5.29 9.34 -2.63
CA MET A 10 -4.70 10.26 -3.61
C MET A 10 -3.93 11.40 -2.94
N HIS A 11 -4.47 12.02 -1.92
CA HIS A 11 -3.80 13.13 -1.21
C HIS A 11 -2.47 12.71 -0.60
N ARG A 12 -2.38 11.49 -0.08
CA ARG A 12 -1.12 10.94 0.42
C ARG A 12 -0.11 10.70 -0.70
N ALA A 13 -0.56 10.13 -1.81
CA ALA A 13 0.31 9.90 -2.96
C ALA A 13 0.86 11.22 -3.53
N VAL A 14 0.03 12.27 -3.61
CA VAL A 14 0.45 13.63 -4.00
C VAL A 14 1.50 14.17 -3.03
N TYR A 15 1.25 14.10 -1.73
CA TYR A 15 2.19 14.54 -0.72
C TYR A 15 3.55 13.86 -0.85
N PHE A 16 3.56 12.53 -0.91
CA PHE A 16 4.80 11.76 -1.02
C PHE A 16 5.51 11.98 -2.36
N SER A 17 4.78 12.13 -3.46
CA SER A 17 5.41 12.44 -4.75
C SER A 17 6.12 13.79 -4.73
N ASN A 18 5.52 14.79 -4.10
CA ASN A 18 6.12 16.12 -3.95
C ASN A 18 7.35 16.09 -3.03
N VAL A 19 7.27 15.41 -1.89
CA VAL A 19 8.37 15.30 -0.93
C VAL A 19 9.56 14.53 -1.51
N LEU A 20 9.29 13.45 -2.23
CA LEU A 20 10.32 12.58 -2.80
C LEU A 20 10.76 13.00 -4.21
N GLY A 21 10.08 13.96 -4.83
CA GLY A 21 10.37 14.38 -6.20
C GLY A 21 10.16 13.27 -7.24
N VAL A 22 9.13 12.44 -7.07
CA VAL A 22 8.84 11.30 -7.95
C VAL A 22 7.49 11.47 -8.64
N ASP A 23 7.34 10.80 -9.78
CA ASP A 23 6.09 10.79 -10.51
C ASP A 23 4.96 10.14 -9.69
N MET A 24 3.75 10.51 -9.97
CA MET A 24 2.56 9.99 -9.32
C MET A 24 1.67 9.24 -10.32
N GLY A 25 1.07 8.16 -9.84
CA GLY A 25 -0.01 7.44 -10.51
C GLY A 25 -1.15 7.13 -9.57
N MET A 26 -2.28 6.76 -10.11
CA MET A 26 -3.47 6.41 -9.34
C MET A 26 -4.20 5.23 -9.98
N PHE A 27 -4.63 4.29 -9.14
CA PHE A 27 -5.65 3.32 -9.51
C PHE A 27 -7.01 3.79 -9.02
N TYR A 28 -8.02 3.68 -9.84
CA TYR A 28 -9.39 3.87 -9.39
C TYR A 28 -10.26 2.65 -9.71
N LYS A 29 -11.22 2.41 -8.83
CA LYS A 29 -12.13 1.27 -8.94
C LYS A 29 -13.33 1.68 -9.78
N ARG A 30 -13.44 1.14 -11.01
CA ARG A 30 -14.65 1.28 -11.78
C ARG A 30 -15.69 0.29 -11.26
N ARG A 31 -16.84 0.79 -10.84
CA ARG A 31 -17.96 -0.01 -10.34
C ARG A 31 -19.06 -0.11 -11.40
N ASP A 32 -19.69 -1.27 -11.46
CA ASP A 32 -20.90 -1.44 -12.24
C ASP A 32 -22.10 -1.00 -11.39
N TYR A 33 -22.66 0.14 -11.72
CA TYR A 33 -23.84 0.66 -11.05
C TYR A 33 -25.16 0.08 -11.57
N SER A 34 -25.13 -0.69 -12.64
CA SER A 34 -26.30 -1.38 -13.18
C SER A 34 -26.65 -2.66 -12.41
N THR A 35 -25.72 -3.19 -11.65
CA THR A 35 -25.84 -4.47 -10.93
C THR A 35 -25.55 -4.27 -9.45
N ILE A 36 -26.35 -4.93 -8.59
CA ILE A 36 -26.13 -4.95 -7.14
C ILE A 36 -25.93 -6.40 -6.71
N VAL A 37 -24.77 -6.68 -6.09
CA VAL A 37 -24.45 -8.00 -5.53
C VAL A 37 -24.12 -7.83 -4.05
N GLY A 38 -24.88 -8.52 -3.18
CA GLY A 38 -24.68 -8.43 -1.73
C GLY A 38 -24.82 -7.01 -1.16
N GLY A 39 -25.70 -6.17 -1.74
CA GLY A 39 -25.92 -4.80 -1.31
C GLY A 39 -24.83 -3.79 -1.75
N LYS A 40 -23.92 -4.20 -2.61
CA LYS A 40 -22.84 -3.34 -3.14
C LYS A 40 -22.74 -3.49 -4.65
N ASN A 41 -22.32 -2.41 -5.31
CA ASN A 41 -21.98 -2.46 -6.72
C ASN A 41 -20.65 -3.19 -6.91
N PRO A 42 -20.57 -4.22 -7.76
CA PRO A 42 -19.35 -4.96 -7.98
C PRO A 42 -18.28 -4.07 -8.63
N VAL A 43 -17.03 -4.29 -8.25
CA VAL A 43 -15.88 -3.68 -8.93
C VAL A 43 -15.62 -4.46 -10.21
N VAL A 44 -15.76 -3.79 -11.36
CA VAL A 44 -15.56 -4.41 -12.68
C VAL A 44 -14.17 -4.21 -13.25
N ALA A 45 -13.46 -3.16 -12.81
CA ALA A 45 -12.10 -2.91 -13.24
C ALA A 45 -11.37 -2.00 -12.25
N HIS A 46 -10.03 -2.17 -12.21
CA HIS A 46 -9.12 -1.16 -11.69
C HIS A 46 -8.45 -0.49 -12.90
N GLU A 47 -8.62 0.81 -13.04
CA GLU A 47 -8.01 1.57 -14.12
C GLU A 47 -6.84 2.37 -13.57
N PHE A 48 -5.73 2.40 -14.30
CA PHE A 48 -4.53 3.13 -13.93
C PHE A 48 -4.44 4.45 -14.69
N LEU A 49 -4.26 5.52 -13.94
CA LEU A 49 -3.97 6.85 -14.45
C LEU A 49 -2.58 7.26 -13.99
N GLY A 50 -1.71 7.56 -14.92
CA GLY A 50 -0.33 7.98 -14.66
C GLY A 50 0.59 7.67 -15.82
N ASP A 51 1.86 7.97 -15.61
CA ASP A 51 2.91 7.69 -16.60
C ASP A 51 3.19 6.18 -16.69
N ASP A 52 3.89 5.79 -17.76
CA ASP A 52 4.33 4.41 -17.95
C ASP A 52 5.20 3.95 -16.76
N VAL A 53 4.83 2.83 -16.16
CA VAL A 53 5.53 2.25 -15.01
C VAL A 53 6.62 1.25 -15.40
N ARG A 54 6.78 0.98 -16.68
CA ARG A 54 7.72 -0.04 -17.20
C ARG A 54 9.14 0.21 -16.70
N GLY A 55 9.70 -0.79 -16.01
CA GLY A 55 11.04 -0.74 -15.43
C GLY A 55 11.21 0.21 -14.25
N LYS A 56 10.17 0.94 -13.84
CA LYS A 56 10.23 1.87 -12.71
C LYS A 56 9.95 1.14 -11.39
N ASP A 57 10.65 1.54 -10.34
CA ASP A 57 10.31 1.16 -8.98
C ASP A 57 9.10 1.96 -8.52
N VAL A 58 8.14 1.28 -7.90
CA VAL A 58 6.85 1.86 -7.54
C VAL A 58 6.61 1.69 -6.03
N ILE A 59 6.15 2.76 -5.40
CA ILE A 59 5.71 2.76 -4.00
C ILE A 59 4.19 2.93 -3.99
N ILE A 60 3.49 1.94 -3.45
CA ILE A 60 2.05 2.02 -3.17
C ILE A 60 1.90 2.60 -1.77
N VAL A 61 1.21 3.72 -1.64
CA VAL A 61 1.03 4.42 -0.36
C VAL A 61 -0.43 4.38 0.06
N ASP A 62 -0.66 3.94 1.28
CA ASP A 62 -1.99 3.96 1.91
C ASP A 62 -1.85 4.26 3.41
N ASP A 63 -2.97 4.47 4.11
CA ASP A 63 -2.97 4.64 5.57
C ASP A 63 -2.97 3.30 6.30
N MET A 64 -3.64 2.30 5.76
CA MET A 64 -3.88 1.05 6.45
C MET A 64 -3.87 -0.17 5.52
N ILE A 65 -3.25 -1.23 5.98
CA ILE A 65 -3.50 -2.59 5.48
C ILE A 65 -4.55 -3.23 6.38
N SER A 66 -5.75 -3.47 5.86
CA SER A 66 -6.76 -4.31 6.52
C SER A 66 -6.55 -5.77 6.10
N SER A 67 -7.33 -6.28 5.15
CA SER A 67 -7.08 -7.62 4.58
C SER A 67 -5.92 -7.64 3.58
N GLY A 68 -5.58 -6.51 3.00
CA GLY A 68 -4.54 -6.35 1.99
C GLY A 68 -4.99 -6.68 0.56
N GLY A 69 -6.23 -7.11 0.36
CA GLY A 69 -6.69 -7.56 -0.95
C GLY A 69 -6.59 -6.52 -2.05
N SER A 70 -7.08 -5.31 -1.80
CA SER A 70 -7.03 -4.21 -2.79
C SER A 70 -5.60 -3.81 -3.13
N MET A 71 -4.73 -3.73 -2.13
CA MET A 71 -3.35 -3.31 -2.28
C MET A 71 -2.52 -4.34 -3.05
N LEU A 72 -2.70 -5.62 -2.75
CA LEU A 72 -2.05 -6.71 -3.45
C LEU A 72 -2.52 -6.80 -4.91
N GLU A 73 -3.79 -6.54 -5.17
CA GLU A 73 -4.30 -6.49 -6.54
C GLU A 73 -3.67 -5.35 -7.34
N VAL A 74 -3.50 -4.17 -6.74
CA VAL A 74 -2.78 -3.04 -7.35
C VAL A 74 -1.33 -3.44 -7.65
N ALA A 75 -0.64 -4.09 -6.71
CA ALA A 75 0.73 -4.56 -6.90
C ALA A 75 0.84 -5.51 -8.09
N LYS A 76 -0.07 -6.47 -8.20
CA LYS A 76 -0.14 -7.41 -9.34
C LYS A 76 -0.33 -6.67 -10.66
N GLN A 77 -1.26 -5.74 -10.73
CA GLN A 77 -1.53 -4.97 -11.94
C GLN A 77 -0.34 -4.10 -12.35
N LEU A 78 0.42 -3.56 -11.40
CA LEU A 78 1.66 -2.85 -11.69
C LEU A 78 2.70 -3.79 -12.32
N LYS A 79 2.83 -5.02 -11.81
CA LYS A 79 3.72 -6.03 -12.40
C LYS A 79 3.26 -6.48 -13.78
N ASP A 80 1.96 -6.60 -14.02
CA ASP A 80 1.40 -6.90 -15.34
C ASP A 80 1.72 -5.78 -16.35
N ARG A 81 1.97 -4.55 -15.87
CA ARG A 81 2.47 -3.41 -16.65
C ARG A 81 4.00 -3.31 -16.71
N ASN A 82 4.70 -4.37 -16.31
CA ASN A 82 6.16 -4.46 -16.30
C ASN A 82 6.85 -3.44 -15.39
N ALA A 83 6.23 -3.06 -14.27
CA ALA A 83 6.90 -2.28 -13.24
C ALA A 83 8.15 -3.02 -12.73
N GLY A 84 9.11 -2.28 -12.24
CA GLY A 84 10.30 -2.80 -11.59
C GLY A 84 9.97 -3.39 -10.21
N ARG A 85 10.59 -2.88 -9.15
CA ARG A 85 10.27 -3.30 -7.78
C ARG A 85 9.00 -2.60 -7.30
N VAL A 86 8.18 -3.32 -6.54
CA VAL A 86 6.94 -2.79 -5.94
C VAL A 86 7.07 -2.84 -4.42
N PHE A 87 6.94 -1.67 -3.80
CA PHE A 87 6.98 -1.46 -2.37
C PHE A 87 5.60 -1.02 -1.89
N VAL A 88 5.16 -1.56 -0.77
CA VAL A 88 3.91 -1.19 -0.12
C VAL A 88 4.25 -0.46 1.17
N CYS A 89 3.76 0.76 1.34
CA CYS A 89 4.02 1.57 2.53
C CYS A 89 2.70 2.03 3.14
N THR A 90 2.47 1.68 4.40
CA THR A 90 1.30 2.11 5.16
C THR A 90 1.68 2.56 6.56
N THR A 91 0.81 3.38 7.17
CA THR A 91 0.97 3.74 8.58
C THR A 91 0.59 2.56 9.47
N PHE A 92 -0.55 1.93 9.21
CA PHE A 92 -1.11 0.87 10.06
C PHE A 92 -1.20 -0.46 9.31
N GLY A 93 -0.54 -1.48 9.83
CA GLY A 93 -0.66 -2.84 9.33
C GLY A 93 -1.50 -3.70 10.27
N LEU A 94 -2.76 -3.93 9.93
CA LEU A 94 -3.67 -4.76 10.75
C LEU A 94 -3.64 -6.23 10.34
N PHE A 95 -3.45 -6.53 9.06
CA PHE A 95 -3.37 -7.89 8.51
C PHE A 95 -4.52 -8.79 8.97
N THR A 96 -5.75 -8.31 8.86
CA THR A 96 -6.95 -8.98 9.39
C THR A 96 -7.26 -10.34 8.75
N ALA A 97 -6.73 -10.60 7.57
CA ALA A 97 -6.86 -11.88 6.85
C ALA A 97 -5.59 -12.75 6.93
N GLY A 98 -4.65 -12.42 7.81
CA GLY A 98 -3.37 -13.12 7.93
C GLY A 98 -2.37 -12.75 6.83
N PHE A 99 -1.35 -13.59 6.64
CA PHE A 99 -0.19 -13.29 5.79
C PHE A 99 -0.09 -14.18 4.55
N ASP A 100 -0.91 -15.21 4.41
CA ASP A 100 -0.77 -16.23 3.35
C ASP A 100 -0.79 -15.59 1.95
N LYS A 101 -1.66 -14.60 1.74
CA LYS A 101 -1.76 -13.91 0.46
C LYS A 101 -0.54 -13.02 0.19
N PHE A 102 0.02 -12.40 1.23
CA PHE A 102 1.27 -11.64 1.14
C PHE A 102 2.45 -12.57 0.81
N ASP A 103 2.53 -13.71 1.46
CA ASP A 103 3.56 -14.72 1.20
C ASP A 103 3.50 -15.20 -0.25
N ASP A 104 2.31 -15.54 -0.74
CA ASP A 104 2.09 -15.97 -2.12
C ASP A 104 2.48 -14.89 -3.14
N TYR A 105 2.08 -13.64 -2.90
CA TYR A 105 2.40 -12.53 -3.80
C TYR A 105 3.88 -12.17 -3.79
N PHE A 106 4.54 -12.32 -2.64
CA PHE A 106 5.98 -12.17 -2.55
C PHE A 106 6.71 -13.26 -3.33
N GLU A 107 6.33 -14.53 -3.17
CA GLU A 107 6.92 -15.66 -3.91
C GLU A 107 6.72 -15.51 -5.43
N LYS A 108 5.59 -15.01 -5.86
CA LYS A 108 5.30 -14.72 -7.27
C LYS A 108 6.03 -13.48 -7.81
N GLY A 109 6.70 -12.73 -6.94
CA GLY A 109 7.42 -11.52 -7.34
C GLY A 109 6.55 -10.31 -7.57
N TYR A 110 5.28 -10.30 -7.11
CA TYR A 110 4.38 -9.16 -7.25
C TYR A 110 4.67 -8.03 -6.26
N ILE A 111 5.22 -8.35 -5.09
CA ILE A 111 5.66 -7.38 -4.08
C ILE A 111 7.11 -7.67 -3.69
N ASN A 112 7.85 -6.62 -3.37
CA ASN A 112 9.24 -6.72 -2.92
C ASN A 112 9.38 -6.45 -1.42
N LYS A 113 8.71 -5.40 -0.92
CA LYS A 113 8.70 -5.04 0.50
C LYS A 113 7.34 -4.49 0.91
N VAL A 114 7.00 -4.75 2.16
CA VAL A 114 5.86 -4.16 2.87
C VAL A 114 6.42 -3.44 4.08
N VAL A 115 6.19 -2.13 4.14
CA VAL A 115 6.67 -1.27 5.21
C VAL A 115 5.48 -0.74 5.98
N THR A 116 5.47 -0.95 7.29
CA THR A 116 4.48 -0.36 8.20
C THR A 116 5.18 0.29 9.38
N THR A 117 4.46 1.14 10.12
CA THR A 117 4.94 1.61 11.41
C THR A 117 4.61 0.59 12.50
N ASN A 118 5.17 0.80 13.70
CA ASN A 118 4.82 0.03 14.90
C ASN A 118 3.80 0.77 15.80
N LEU A 119 2.97 1.63 15.21
CA LEU A 119 1.92 2.36 15.93
C LEU A 119 0.72 1.49 16.31
N THR A 120 0.58 0.31 15.71
CA THR A 120 -0.36 -0.73 16.09
C THR A 120 0.40 -2.01 16.47
N TYR A 121 -0.32 -2.94 17.13
CA TYR A 121 0.25 -4.25 17.41
C TYR A 121 0.60 -4.98 16.11
N LEU A 122 1.82 -5.49 16.04
CA LEU A 122 2.31 -6.32 14.95
C LEU A 122 2.58 -7.74 15.48
N PRO A 123 1.97 -8.80 14.89
CA PRO A 123 2.24 -10.17 15.31
C PRO A 123 3.74 -10.51 15.19
N PRO A 124 4.32 -11.25 16.16
CA PRO A 124 5.75 -11.59 16.13
C PRO A 124 6.20 -12.31 14.86
N GLU A 125 5.37 -13.17 14.27
CA GLU A 125 5.68 -13.88 13.03
C GLU A 125 5.94 -12.93 11.83
N LEU A 126 5.34 -11.73 11.83
CA LEU A 126 5.50 -10.76 10.77
C LEU A 126 6.96 -10.28 10.65
N TYR A 127 7.65 -10.13 11.78
CA TYR A 127 9.06 -9.72 11.81
C TYR A 127 10.02 -10.73 11.16
N HIS A 128 9.58 -11.99 11.00
CA HIS A 128 10.36 -13.04 10.35
C HIS A 128 10.07 -13.15 8.84
N LYS A 129 9.10 -12.41 8.32
CA LYS A 129 8.80 -12.42 6.89
C LYS A 129 9.88 -11.67 6.11
N PRO A 130 10.41 -12.24 5.01
CA PRO A 130 11.52 -11.65 4.25
C PRO A 130 11.16 -10.31 3.57
N TYR A 131 9.88 -10.05 3.37
CA TYR A 131 9.39 -8.84 2.73
C TYR A 131 9.02 -7.72 3.71
N PHE A 132 8.93 -8.02 5.00
CA PHE A 132 8.41 -7.06 6.00
C PHE A 132 9.52 -6.18 6.56
N VAL A 133 9.22 -4.87 6.65
CA VAL A 133 10.07 -3.86 7.27
C VAL A 133 9.22 -2.98 8.19
N THR A 134 9.67 -2.79 9.42
CA THR A 134 9.02 -1.90 10.39
C THR A 134 9.73 -0.56 10.46
N ALA A 135 8.98 0.52 10.32
CA ALA A 135 9.43 1.85 10.69
C ALA A 135 9.11 2.10 12.17
N ASP A 136 10.14 2.11 13.01
CA ASP A 136 9.98 2.34 14.45
C ASP A 136 9.71 3.81 14.76
N MET A 137 8.50 4.10 15.26
CA MET A 137 8.03 5.44 15.60
C MET A 137 8.18 5.79 17.08
N THR A 138 8.72 4.90 17.91
CA THR A 138 8.81 5.07 19.35
C THR A 138 9.57 6.34 19.75
N LYS A 139 10.73 6.56 19.13
CA LYS A 139 11.55 7.75 19.39
C LYS A 139 10.85 9.04 18.95
N PHE A 140 10.19 9.01 17.79
CA PHE A 140 9.44 10.15 17.27
C PHE A 140 8.30 10.55 18.21
N LEU A 141 7.53 9.57 18.70
CA LEU A 141 6.45 9.80 19.65
C LEU A 141 6.98 10.37 20.97
N ALA A 142 8.04 9.80 21.52
CA ALA A 142 8.65 10.28 22.75
C ALA A 142 9.08 11.74 22.65
N LEU A 143 9.75 12.14 21.56
CA LEU A 143 10.19 13.52 21.32
C LEU A 143 9.00 14.49 21.19
N ASN A 144 7.91 14.06 20.52
CA ASN A 144 6.72 14.91 20.37
C ASN A 144 5.99 15.09 21.70
N LEU A 145 5.88 14.04 22.50
CA LEU A 145 5.25 14.13 23.83
C LEU A 145 6.07 15.05 24.77
N ASP A 146 7.38 14.92 24.75
CA ASP A 146 8.28 15.77 25.54
C ASP A 146 8.13 17.25 25.15
N SER A 147 8.08 17.55 23.87
CA SER A 147 7.89 18.93 23.37
C SER A 147 6.54 19.55 23.75
N GLN A 148 5.50 18.77 24.01
CA GLN A 148 4.19 19.25 24.43
C GLN A 148 4.06 19.47 25.95
N THR A 149 4.95 18.88 26.75
CA THR A 149 4.96 19.01 28.20
C THR A 149 5.82 20.19 28.70
N HIS A 150 6.50 20.85 27.82
CA HIS A 150 7.31 22.05 28.04
C HIS A 150 6.78 23.24 27.24
#